data_ca22ff45aac2736bcfff531b788dc561
#
_entry.id   ca22ff45aac2736bcfff531b788dc561
#
_cell.length_a   1.000
_cell.length_b   1.000
_cell.length_c   1.000
_cell.angle_alpha   90.00
_cell.angle_beta   90.00
_cell.angle_gamma   90.00
#
_symmetry.space_group_name_H-M   'P 1'
#
loop_
_entity.id
_entity.type
_entity.pdbx_description
1 polymer ?
#
loop_
_entity_poly.entity_id
_entity_poly.type
_entity_poly.pdbx_seq_one_letter_code
_entity_poly.pdbx_strand_id
1 'polypeptide(L)'
;ASFRRIPLTIVRDSISANNYKDNLEALYGVMMDPYVAGSDIVGEEINDIRELKPLIQEITHLASMDDSFVIRIHAGENDSLRDNVYNSIRCVEESLEMNQKMPHVRIGHGLYTANLSTVKGKAFLEYLKEKNVVLEFQITSNVRLNNLSDLSKHPLKQYLHAGVDCVQGSDGGALYGTNSIDEQLSLEKILQLTNDDLAKMCESEKKIIAFSMHAFIEKKKKLEHALKTSSMETLYAERMQSYHVDDLSKDTSEIYDSSIVFKDKIVPLPRDKFPVI
;
A
#
# COMPACT_ATOMS: atom_id res chain seq x y z
N ALA A 1 5.33 -19.54 -14.71
CA ALA A 1 5.48 -19.03 -13.35
C ALA A 1 5.21 -17.53 -13.40
N SER A 2 4.19 -17.05 -12.69
CA SER A 2 3.92 -15.62 -12.61
C SER A 2 5.02 -14.97 -11.78
N PHE A 3 5.77 -14.07 -12.41
CA PHE A 3 6.76 -13.26 -11.74
C PHE A 3 6.04 -12.21 -10.87
N ARG A 4 6.37 -12.13 -9.59
CA ARG A 4 5.85 -11.09 -8.67
C ARG A 4 6.97 -10.59 -7.78
N ARG A 5 7.08 -9.27 -7.71
CA ARG A 5 7.82 -8.60 -6.64
C ARG A 5 6.84 -8.35 -5.49
N ILE A 6 7.32 -8.52 -4.28
CA ILE A 6 6.49 -8.44 -3.06
C ILE A 6 6.99 -7.29 -2.20
N PRO A 7 6.13 -6.41 -1.69
CA PRO A 7 6.53 -5.43 -0.69
C PRO A 7 6.76 -6.10 0.68
N LEU A 8 7.65 -5.52 1.49
CA LEU A 8 7.74 -5.89 2.90
C LEU A 8 6.56 -5.26 3.65
N THR A 9 5.77 -6.11 4.29
CA THR A 9 4.57 -5.68 5.02
C THR A 9 4.94 -5.15 6.41
N ILE A 10 4.43 -3.96 6.74
CA ILE A 10 4.53 -3.33 8.05
C ILE A 10 3.12 -3.19 8.60
N VAL A 11 2.83 -3.91 9.69
CA VAL A 11 1.49 -3.94 10.29
C VAL A 11 1.32 -2.73 11.21
N ARG A 12 0.44 -1.78 10.85
CA ARG A 12 0.29 -0.48 11.51
C ARG A 12 -0.20 -0.54 12.94
N ASP A 13 -1.10 -1.45 13.24
CA ASP A 13 -1.71 -1.63 14.57
C ASP A 13 -0.79 -2.33 15.58
N SER A 14 0.27 -2.98 15.12
CA SER A 14 1.31 -3.56 15.97
C SER A 14 2.58 -2.71 16.05
N ILE A 15 2.61 -1.54 15.39
CA ILE A 15 3.78 -0.68 15.40
C ILE A 15 3.96 -0.06 16.79
N SER A 16 5.15 -0.19 17.33
CA SER A 16 5.60 0.44 18.57
C SER A 16 6.96 1.08 18.36
N ALA A 17 7.37 1.98 19.26
CA ALA A 17 8.69 2.58 19.20
C ALA A 17 9.82 1.54 19.09
N ASN A 18 9.64 0.35 19.68
CA ASN A 18 10.65 -0.70 19.66
C ASN A 18 10.77 -1.44 18.33
N ASN A 19 9.67 -1.56 17.55
CA ASN A 19 9.70 -2.31 16.29
C ASN A 19 9.80 -1.44 15.04
N TYR A 20 9.71 -0.13 15.15
CA TYR A 20 9.96 0.78 14.04
C TYR A 20 11.33 0.57 13.44
N LYS A 21 12.34 0.64 14.29
CA LYS A 21 13.73 0.46 13.89
C LYS A 21 13.95 -0.89 13.23
N ASP A 22 13.49 -1.96 13.86
CA ASP A 22 13.65 -3.33 13.35
C ASP A 22 12.98 -3.50 11.98
N ASN A 23 11.79 -2.93 11.80
CA ASN A 23 11.07 -2.99 10.51
C ASN A 23 11.82 -2.21 9.40
N LEU A 24 12.32 -1.02 9.72
CA LEU A 24 13.07 -0.21 8.75
C LEU A 24 14.42 -0.82 8.40
N GLU A 25 15.16 -1.33 9.39
CA GLU A 25 16.42 -2.03 9.17
C GLU A 25 16.20 -3.31 8.32
N ALA A 26 15.15 -4.09 8.63
CA ALA A 26 14.79 -5.26 7.82
C ALA A 26 14.46 -4.85 6.37
N LEU A 27 13.65 -3.81 6.19
CA LEU A 27 13.31 -3.28 4.86
C LEU A 27 14.57 -2.85 4.10
N TYR A 28 15.45 -2.11 4.74
CA TYR A 28 16.71 -1.68 4.14
C TYR A 28 17.58 -2.87 3.73
N GLY A 29 17.70 -3.87 4.60
CA GLY A 29 18.49 -5.08 4.33
C GLY A 29 17.99 -5.85 3.11
N VAL A 30 16.66 -6.00 2.96
CA VAL A 30 16.07 -6.80 1.87
C VAL A 30 15.86 -6.01 0.57
N MET A 31 16.01 -4.69 0.56
CA MET A 31 15.79 -3.87 -0.65
C MET A 31 16.67 -4.26 -1.85
N MET A 32 17.85 -4.86 -1.59
CA MET A 32 18.72 -5.33 -2.68
C MET A 32 18.14 -6.55 -3.41
N ASP A 33 17.25 -7.32 -2.78
CA ASP A 33 16.66 -8.49 -3.37
C ASP A 33 15.77 -8.10 -4.57
N PRO A 34 15.97 -8.70 -5.75
CA PRO A 34 15.17 -8.38 -6.93
C PRO A 34 13.68 -8.70 -6.77
N TYR A 35 13.30 -9.59 -5.86
CA TYR A 35 11.90 -9.92 -5.58
C TYR A 35 11.21 -8.94 -4.62
N VAL A 36 11.96 -8.08 -3.93
CA VAL A 36 11.39 -7.06 -3.05
C VAL A 36 11.03 -5.80 -3.83
N ALA A 37 9.74 -5.41 -3.76
CA ALA A 37 9.21 -4.25 -4.47
C ALA A 37 9.36 -2.94 -3.69
N GLY A 38 9.26 -3.00 -2.38
CA GLY A 38 9.22 -1.83 -1.50
C GLY A 38 8.54 -2.15 -0.17
N SER A 39 7.81 -1.20 0.38
CA SER A 39 7.06 -1.33 1.63
C SER A 39 5.56 -1.43 1.41
N ASP A 40 4.85 -1.95 2.42
CA ASP A 40 3.40 -1.97 2.48
C ASP A 40 2.94 -1.73 3.93
N ILE A 41 2.28 -0.61 4.18
CA ILE A 41 1.69 -0.29 5.48
C ILE A 41 0.26 -0.80 5.48
N VAL A 42 -0.02 -1.78 6.34
CA VAL A 42 -1.31 -2.49 6.42
C VAL A 42 -1.83 -2.53 7.85
N GLY A 43 -3.00 -3.09 8.06
CA GLY A 43 -3.64 -3.28 9.35
C GLY A 43 -4.91 -2.45 9.48
N GLU A 44 -5.60 -2.57 10.61
CA GLU A 44 -6.87 -1.89 10.83
C GLU A 44 -6.71 -0.37 10.75
N GLU A 45 -7.56 0.30 9.95
CA GLU A 45 -7.50 1.74 9.73
C GLU A 45 -8.24 2.48 10.85
N ILE A 46 -7.62 2.50 12.03
CA ILE A 46 -8.17 3.15 13.22
C ILE A 46 -7.54 4.52 13.50
N ASN A 47 -6.34 4.75 12.97
CA ASN A 47 -5.54 5.94 13.23
C ASN A 47 -5.42 6.80 11.96
N ASP A 48 -5.31 8.11 12.17
CA ASP A 48 -4.92 9.02 11.10
C ASP A 48 -3.50 8.67 10.64
N ILE A 49 -3.33 8.48 9.35
CA ILE A 49 -2.03 8.11 8.76
C ILE A 49 -0.92 9.13 9.06
N ARG A 50 -1.27 10.37 9.38
CA ARG A 50 -0.29 11.42 9.77
C ARG A 50 0.44 11.07 11.06
N GLU A 51 -0.15 10.23 11.91
CA GLU A 51 0.52 9.70 13.11
C GLU A 51 1.71 8.80 12.75
N LEU A 52 1.70 8.20 11.56
CA LEU A 52 2.79 7.40 11.02
C LEU A 52 3.75 8.20 10.12
N LYS A 53 3.64 9.53 10.10
CA LYS A 53 4.49 10.39 9.27
C LYS A 53 5.99 10.14 9.48
N PRO A 54 6.52 9.94 10.71
CA PRO A 54 7.93 9.61 10.90
C PRO A 54 8.36 8.32 10.19
N LEU A 55 7.53 7.26 10.25
CA LEU A 55 7.77 6.02 9.51
C LEU A 55 7.73 6.25 7.99
N ILE A 56 6.73 6.99 7.50
CA ILE A 56 6.61 7.31 6.07
C ILE A 56 7.81 8.12 5.59
N GLN A 57 8.33 9.02 6.41
CA GLN A 57 9.53 9.81 6.11
C GLN A 57 10.75 8.91 5.88
N GLU A 58 11.01 7.95 6.78
CA GLU A 58 12.10 6.99 6.63
C GLU A 58 11.90 6.08 5.40
N ILE A 59 10.69 5.60 5.17
CA ILE A 59 10.36 4.82 3.97
C ILE A 59 10.57 5.65 2.69
N THR A 60 10.22 6.93 2.71
CA THR A 60 10.42 7.85 1.58
C THR A 60 11.92 8.12 1.35
N HIS A 61 12.71 8.22 2.42
CA HIS A 61 14.16 8.25 2.35
C HIS A 61 14.73 6.98 1.70
N LEU A 62 14.28 5.79 2.13
CA LEU A 62 14.68 4.54 1.49
C LEU A 62 14.33 4.50 0.00
N ALA A 63 13.17 5.06 -0.37
CA ALA A 63 12.77 5.17 -1.78
C ALA A 63 13.68 6.12 -2.59
N SER A 64 14.41 7.05 -1.95
CA SER A 64 15.40 7.89 -2.65
C SER A 64 16.62 7.11 -3.14
N MET A 65 16.89 5.95 -2.52
CA MET A 65 18.02 5.08 -2.85
C MET A 65 17.72 4.08 -3.98
N ASP A 66 16.45 3.94 -4.37
CA ASP A 66 16.00 2.97 -5.36
C ASP A 66 14.79 3.48 -6.14
N ASP A 67 14.99 3.99 -7.33
CA ASP A 67 13.93 4.52 -8.22
C ASP A 67 12.82 3.47 -8.52
N SER A 68 13.07 2.20 -8.25
CA SER A 68 12.09 1.13 -8.41
C SER A 68 11.29 0.81 -7.15
N PHE A 69 11.53 1.53 -6.07
CA PHE A 69 10.86 1.32 -4.80
C PHE A 69 9.39 1.76 -4.86
N VAL A 70 8.51 0.92 -4.34
CA VAL A 70 7.07 1.18 -4.27
C VAL A 70 6.69 1.41 -2.81
N ILE A 71 6.03 2.53 -2.53
CA ILE A 71 5.41 2.80 -1.24
C ILE A 71 3.93 2.43 -1.37
N ARG A 72 3.52 1.32 -0.74
CA ARG A 72 2.13 0.89 -0.66
C ARG A 72 1.58 1.21 0.72
N ILE A 73 0.39 1.79 0.77
CA ILE A 73 -0.30 2.14 2.01
C ILE A 73 -1.76 1.72 1.88
N HIS A 74 -2.28 0.97 2.86
CA HIS A 74 -3.71 0.71 2.97
C HIS A 74 -4.40 1.93 3.57
N ALA A 75 -5.31 2.54 2.84
CA ALA A 75 -6.04 3.72 3.28
C ALA A 75 -7.41 3.82 2.59
N GLY A 76 -8.39 4.38 3.28
CA GLY A 76 -9.76 4.48 2.80
C GLY A 76 -10.47 3.13 2.77
N GLU A 77 -10.09 2.19 3.63
CA GLU A 77 -10.72 0.88 3.75
C GLU A 77 -12.07 0.96 4.45
N ASN A 78 -12.19 1.82 5.45
CA ASN A 78 -13.44 2.11 6.14
C ASN A 78 -13.77 3.62 6.12
N ASP A 79 -14.96 4.02 6.56
CA ASP A 79 -15.43 5.38 6.43
C ASP A 79 -15.11 6.32 7.60
N SER A 80 -14.37 5.85 8.59
CA SER A 80 -14.03 6.61 9.80
C SER A 80 -13.01 7.72 9.52
N LEU A 81 -12.10 7.52 8.55
CA LEU A 81 -10.98 8.42 8.24
C LEU A 81 -10.90 8.74 6.74
N ARG A 82 -11.91 9.43 6.23
CA ARG A 82 -12.06 9.72 4.79
C ARG A 82 -10.95 10.55 4.15
N ASP A 83 -10.15 11.25 4.95
CA ASP A 83 -9.00 12.01 4.44
C ASP A 83 -7.70 11.18 4.43
N ASN A 84 -7.71 9.92 4.94
CA ASN A 84 -6.48 9.11 5.04
C ASN A 84 -5.83 8.81 3.69
N VAL A 85 -6.60 8.60 2.62
CA VAL A 85 -6.03 8.43 1.28
C VAL A 85 -5.25 9.67 0.85
N TYR A 86 -5.86 10.85 1.00
CA TYR A 86 -5.20 12.12 0.70
C TYR A 86 -3.98 12.35 1.61
N ASN A 87 -4.15 12.14 2.92
CA ASN A 87 -3.09 12.33 3.91
C ASN A 87 -1.91 11.37 3.69
N SER A 88 -2.15 10.13 3.25
CA SER A 88 -1.09 9.17 2.91
C SER A 88 -0.17 9.70 1.81
N ILE A 89 -0.75 10.20 0.73
CA ILE A 89 0.00 10.76 -0.40
C ILE A 89 0.72 12.02 0.02
N ARG A 90 0.06 12.88 0.81
CA ARG A 90 0.66 14.11 1.36
C ARG A 90 1.84 13.81 2.28
N CYS A 91 1.74 12.80 3.15
CA CYS A 91 2.86 12.41 4.00
C CYS A 91 4.08 12.00 3.18
N VAL A 92 3.90 11.25 2.09
CA VAL A 92 5.01 10.91 1.19
C VAL A 92 5.56 12.16 0.51
N GLU A 93 4.70 13.00 -0.07
CA GLU A 93 5.10 14.23 -0.77
C GLU A 93 5.88 15.20 0.15
N GLU A 94 5.40 15.37 1.38
CA GLU A 94 6.03 16.24 2.38
C GLU A 94 7.34 15.67 2.96
N SER A 95 7.60 14.39 2.73
CA SER A 95 8.80 13.68 3.18
C SER A 95 9.87 13.57 2.09
N LEU A 96 9.61 14.10 0.88
CA LEU A 96 10.57 14.05 -0.21
C LEU A 96 11.83 14.88 0.12
N GLU A 97 12.98 14.32 -0.18
CA GLU A 97 14.25 15.01 -0.10
C GLU A 97 14.37 16.04 -1.23
N MET A 98 15.33 16.93 -1.10
CA MET A 98 15.59 17.96 -2.10
C MET A 98 15.92 17.32 -3.47
N ASN A 99 15.11 17.63 -4.48
CA ASN A 99 15.18 17.08 -5.84
C ASN A 99 14.76 15.60 -5.96
N GLN A 100 14.25 14.97 -4.92
CA GLN A 100 13.68 13.65 -5.02
C GLN A 100 12.37 13.70 -5.82
N LYS A 101 12.25 12.80 -6.79
CA LYS A 101 10.97 12.59 -7.49
C LYS A 101 10.00 11.84 -6.60
N MET A 102 8.71 12.10 -6.82
CA MET A 102 7.66 11.30 -6.18
C MET A 102 7.89 9.82 -6.47
N PRO A 103 8.05 8.97 -5.44
CA PRO A 103 8.17 7.53 -5.64
C PRO A 103 6.85 6.94 -6.16
N HIS A 104 6.87 5.69 -6.59
CA HIS A 104 5.67 4.98 -6.97
C HIS A 104 4.81 4.71 -5.74
N VAL A 105 3.67 5.41 -5.63
CA VAL A 105 2.71 5.26 -4.53
C VAL A 105 1.53 4.42 -4.98
N ARG A 106 1.18 3.40 -4.18
CA ARG A 106 -0.02 2.58 -4.37
C ARG A 106 -0.87 2.63 -3.12
N ILE A 107 -2.15 2.84 -3.28
CA ILE A 107 -3.10 2.88 -2.17
C ILE A 107 -3.96 1.61 -2.23
N GLY A 108 -3.87 0.79 -1.21
CA GLY A 108 -4.80 -0.32 -0.99
C GLY A 108 -6.17 0.21 -0.59
N HIS A 109 -7.22 -0.34 -1.16
CA HIS A 109 -8.62 0.02 -1.02
C HIS A 109 -9.04 1.33 -1.69
N GLY A 110 -8.75 2.50 -1.13
CA GLY A 110 -9.24 3.78 -1.70
C GLY A 110 -10.76 3.89 -1.79
N LEU A 111 -11.49 3.08 -0.99
CA LEU A 111 -12.95 2.96 -1.02
C LEU A 111 -13.63 4.21 -0.46
N TYR A 112 -13.14 4.72 0.66
CA TYR A 112 -13.68 5.89 1.33
C TYR A 112 -12.73 7.09 1.24
N THR A 113 -13.21 8.12 0.57
CA THR A 113 -12.50 9.39 0.39
C THR A 113 -13.49 10.56 0.46
N ALA A 114 -13.02 11.77 0.17
CA ALA A 114 -13.93 12.89 -0.06
C ALA A 114 -14.93 12.56 -1.18
N ASN A 115 -16.15 13.10 -1.10
CA ASN A 115 -17.15 12.89 -2.16
C ASN A 115 -16.63 13.41 -3.49
N LEU A 116 -16.36 12.48 -4.43
CA LEU A 116 -15.71 12.74 -5.71
C LEU A 116 -16.51 13.67 -6.65
N SER A 117 -17.82 13.85 -6.42
CA SER A 117 -18.66 14.75 -7.20
C SER A 117 -18.53 16.22 -6.79
N THR A 118 -17.93 16.51 -5.64
CA THR A 118 -17.72 17.88 -5.13
C THR A 118 -16.49 18.54 -5.75
N VAL A 119 -16.36 19.85 -5.56
CA VAL A 119 -15.16 20.59 -5.97
C VAL A 119 -13.90 20.01 -5.31
N LYS A 120 -13.95 19.70 -3.99
CA LYS A 120 -12.84 19.05 -3.24
C LYS A 120 -12.53 17.67 -3.86
N GLY A 121 -13.56 16.88 -4.17
CA GLY A 121 -13.38 15.55 -4.76
C GLY A 121 -12.77 15.59 -6.17
N LYS A 122 -13.18 16.54 -7.01
CA LYS A 122 -12.59 16.72 -8.34
C LYS A 122 -11.12 17.16 -8.25
N ALA A 123 -10.79 18.09 -7.35
CA ALA A 123 -9.41 18.47 -7.10
C ALA A 123 -8.55 17.29 -6.61
N PHE A 124 -9.14 16.41 -5.79
CA PHE A 124 -8.48 15.18 -5.35
C PHE A 124 -8.22 14.20 -6.48
N LEU A 125 -9.17 14.03 -7.43
CA LEU A 125 -8.95 13.20 -8.61
C LEU A 125 -7.79 13.71 -9.49
N GLU A 126 -7.70 15.02 -9.70
CA GLU A 126 -6.57 15.62 -10.41
C GLU A 126 -5.25 15.41 -9.66
N TYR A 127 -5.26 15.55 -8.34
CA TYR A 127 -4.10 15.29 -7.49
C TYR A 127 -3.58 13.85 -7.61
N LEU A 128 -4.48 12.84 -7.60
CA LEU A 128 -4.10 11.44 -7.80
C LEU A 128 -3.39 11.24 -9.15
N LYS A 129 -3.91 11.84 -10.22
CA LYS A 129 -3.32 11.75 -11.55
C LYS A 129 -1.96 12.46 -11.63
N GLU A 130 -1.88 13.67 -11.10
CA GLU A 130 -0.62 14.44 -11.05
C GLU A 130 0.50 13.68 -10.36
N LYS A 131 0.17 13.00 -9.25
CA LYS A 131 1.12 12.19 -8.48
C LYS A 131 1.30 10.77 -9.01
N ASN A 132 0.60 10.38 -10.08
CA ASN A 132 0.63 9.04 -10.67
C ASN A 132 0.34 7.94 -9.62
N VAL A 133 -0.61 8.19 -8.73
CA VAL A 133 -1.01 7.22 -7.69
C VAL A 133 -1.87 6.13 -8.31
N VAL A 134 -1.59 4.89 -7.94
CA VAL A 134 -2.42 3.74 -8.32
C VAL A 134 -3.31 3.35 -7.14
N LEU A 135 -4.59 3.15 -7.42
CA LEU A 135 -5.55 2.62 -6.46
C LEU A 135 -5.78 1.13 -6.68
N GLU A 136 -5.81 0.34 -5.61
CA GLU A 136 -6.01 -1.11 -5.63
C GLU A 136 -7.32 -1.46 -4.94
N PHE A 137 -8.26 -2.04 -5.67
CA PHE A 137 -9.59 -2.37 -5.15
C PHE A 137 -9.73 -3.87 -4.85
N GLN A 138 -10.28 -4.20 -3.69
CA GLN A 138 -10.50 -5.56 -3.18
C GLN A 138 -11.94 -5.68 -2.68
N ILE A 139 -12.86 -6.04 -3.58
CA ILE A 139 -14.30 -6.01 -3.25
C ILE A 139 -14.69 -7.08 -2.23
N THR A 140 -14.12 -8.29 -2.34
CA THR A 140 -14.48 -9.40 -1.46
C THR A 140 -14.06 -9.13 -0.01
N SER A 141 -12.84 -8.64 0.23
CA SER A 141 -12.40 -8.27 1.58
C SER A 141 -13.26 -7.15 2.16
N ASN A 142 -13.53 -6.10 1.39
CA ASN A 142 -14.36 -4.98 1.83
C ASN A 142 -15.78 -5.42 2.24
N VAL A 143 -16.38 -6.36 1.50
CA VAL A 143 -17.70 -6.91 1.85
C VAL A 143 -17.62 -7.81 3.08
N ARG A 144 -16.64 -8.70 3.14
CA ARG A 144 -16.49 -9.66 4.25
C ARG A 144 -16.12 -9.00 5.58
N LEU A 145 -15.34 -7.93 5.53
CA LEU A 145 -15.03 -7.11 6.70
C LEU A 145 -16.15 -6.12 7.06
N ASN A 146 -17.27 -6.16 6.33
CA ASN A 146 -18.42 -5.26 6.51
C ASN A 146 -18.07 -3.77 6.34
N ASN A 147 -17.02 -3.49 5.60
CA ASN A 147 -16.60 -2.13 5.27
C ASN A 147 -17.43 -1.53 4.13
N LEU A 148 -18.06 -2.38 3.30
CA LEU A 148 -18.90 -1.95 2.18
C LEU A 148 -20.28 -2.62 2.25
N SER A 149 -21.26 -1.90 2.78
CA SER A 149 -22.65 -2.38 2.90
C SER A 149 -23.52 -2.08 1.68
N ASP A 150 -23.17 -1.06 0.91
CA ASP A 150 -23.89 -0.61 -0.30
C ASP A 150 -22.95 -0.63 -1.50
N LEU A 151 -23.01 -1.71 -2.26
CA LEU A 151 -22.16 -1.95 -3.44
C LEU A 151 -22.34 -0.88 -4.53
N SER A 152 -23.50 -0.21 -4.59
CA SER A 152 -23.76 0.85 -5.58
C SER A 152 -22.93 2.11 -5.34
N LYS A 153 -22.40 2.26 -4.14
CA LYS A 153 -21.55 3.40 -3.73
C LYS A 153 -20.05 3.18 -3.97
N HIS A 154 -19.68 2.03 -4.51
CA HIS A 154 -18.28 1.74 -4.80
C HIS A 154 -17.68 2.76 -5.79
N PRO A 155 -16.56 3.43 -5.48
CA PRO A 155 -16.08 4.56 -6.25
C PRO A 155 -15.27 4.22 -7.50
N LEU A 156 -14.95 2.95 -7.77
CA LEU A 156 -14.05 2.51 -8.84
C LEU A 156 -14.40 3.16 -10.21
N LYS A 157 -15.68 3.14 -10.61
CA LYS A 157 -16.07 3.74 -11.90
C LYS A 157 -15.79 5.24 -11.97
N GLN A 158 -15.95 5.95 -10.86
CA GLN A 158 -15.66 7.39 -10.81
C GLN A 158 -14.17 7.65 -10.99
N TYR A 159 -13.29 6.84 -10.37
CA TYR A 159 -11.83 6.92 -10.57
C TYR A 159 -11.44 6.60 -12.01
N LEU A 160 -11.93 5.49 -12.56
CA LEU A 160 -11.66 5.10 -13.97
C LEU A 160 -12.09 6.16 -14.97
N HIS A 161 -13.29 6.75 -14.77
CA HIS A 161 -13.80 7.80 -15.65
C HIS A 161 -13.04 9.12 -15.51
N ALA A 162 -12.44 9.36 -14.34
CA ALA A 162 -11.56 10.50 -14.13
C ALA A 162 -10.13 10.28 -14.68
N GLY A 163 -9.79 9.06 -15.12
CA GLY A 163 -8.47 8.73 -15.65
C GLY A 163 -7.42 8.44 -14.56
N VAL A 164 -7.87 8.04 -13.36
CA VAL A 164 -6.97 7.54 -12.29
C VAL A 164 -6.62 6.09 -12.59
N ASP A 165 -5.35 5.73 -12.46
CA ASP A 165 -4.89 4.35 -12.61
C ASP A 165 -5.44 3.48 -11.47
N CYS A 166 -6.22 2.46 -11.84
CA CYS A 166 -6.88 1.54 -10.91
C CYS A 166 -6.59 0.09 -11.30
N VAL A 167 -6.34 -0.75 -10.30
CA VAL A 167 -6.19 -2.19 -10.47
C VAL A 167 -7.00 -2.94 -9.42
N GLN A 168 -7.20 -4.22 -9.65
CA GLN A 168 -7.80 -5.09 -8.64
C GLN A 168 -6.75 -5.83 -7.83
N GLY A 169 -7.09 -6.18 -6.59
CA GLY A 169 -6.36 -7.07 -5.73
C GLY A 169 -7.29 -8.08 -5.06
N SER A 170 -6.78 -9.20 -4.61
CA SER A 170 -7.53 -10.20 -3.83
C SER A 170 -7.38 -10.01 -2.32
N ASP A 171 -6.54 -9.07 -1.90
CA ASP A 171 -6.13 -8.91 -0.52
C ASP A 171 -5.66 -10.26 0.08
N GLY A 172 -6.14 -10.66 1.25
CA GLY A 172 -5.91 -11.99 1.82
C GLY A 172 -6.74 -13.08 1.11
N GLY A 173 -6.50 -13.35 -0.18
CA GLY A 173 -7.34 -14.25 -0.99
C GLY A 173 -7.62 -15.61 -0.35
N ALA A 174 -6.63 -16.22 0.31
CA ALA A 174 -6.83 -17.48 1.06
C ALA A 174 -7.73 -17.29 2.28
N LEU A 175 -7.65 -16.13 2.95
CA LEU A 175 -8.46 -15.79 4.11
C LEU A 175 -9.92 -15.52 3.72
N TYR A 176 -10.09 -14.78 2.62
CA TYR A 176 -11.43 -14.37 2.14
C TYR A 176 -12.05 -15.37 1.16
N GLY A 177 -11.34 -16.44 0.79
CA GLY A 177 -11.84 -17.47 -0.14
C GLY A 177 -12.08 -16.91 -1.53
N THR A 178 -11.18 -16.06 -2.04
CA THR A 178 -11.24 -15.44 -3.35
C THR A 178 -9.91 -15.56 -4.10
N ASN A 179 -9.91 -15.25 -5.37
CA ASN A 179 -8.72 -15.19 -6.22
C ASN A 179 -8.89 -14.04 -7.24
N SER A 180 -7.87 -13.75 -8.03
CA SER A 180 -7.88 -12.64 -8.98
C SER A 180 -8.98 -12.75 -10.05
N ILE A 181 -9.40 -13.96 -10.42
CA ILE A 181 -10.47 -14.17 -11.40
C ILE A 181 -11.83 -13.88 -10.76
N ASP A 182 -12.06 -14.42 -9.56
CA ASP A 182 -13.30 -14.19 -8.81
C ASP A 182 -13.49 -12.72 -8.45
N GLU A 183 -12.40 -12.02 -8.07
CA GLU A 183 -12.43 -10.57 -7.83
C GLU A 183 -12.83 -9.81 -9.09
N GLN A 184 -12.20 -10.13 -10.22
CA GLN A 184 -12.54 -9.46 -11.48
C GLN A 184 -14.00 -9.69 -11.86
N LEU A 185 -14.47 -10.94 -11.84
CA LEU A 185 -15.87 -11.28 -12.15
C LEU A 185 -16.85 -10.59 -11.20
N SER A 186 -16.48 -10.47 -9.92
CA SER A 186 -17.29 -9.77 -8.92
C SER A 186 -17.36 -8.28 -9.21
N LEU A 187 -16.24 -7.63 -9.50
CA LEU A 187 -16.20 -6.22 -9.89
C LEU A 187 -17.02 -5.95 -11.17
N GLU A 188 -16.83 -6.77 -12.20
CA GLU A 188 -17.58 -6.65 -13.45
C GLU A 188 -19.09 -6.75 -13.22
N LYS A 189 -19.52 -7.79 -12.51
CA LYS A 189 -20.93 -8.09 -12.29
C LYS A 189 -21.60 -7.08 -11.36
N ILE A 190 -20.95 -6.74 -10.25
CA ILE A 190 -21.54 -5.90 -9.21
C ILE A 190 -21.56 -4.44 -9.64
N LEU A 191 -20.45 -3.97 -10.23
CA LEU A 191 -20.32 -2.58 -10.65
C LEU A 191 -20.75 -2.35 -12.10
N GLN A 192 -21.12 -3.40 -12.81
CA GLN A 192 -21.51 -3.32 -14.23
C GLN A 192 -20.44 -2.59 -15.05
N LEU A 193 -19.19 -3.05 -14.92
CA LEU A 193 -18.05 -2.47 -15.64
C LEU A 193 -18.23 -2.71 -17.15
N THR A 194 -17.93 -1.68 -17.92
CA THR A 194 -17.93 -1.75 -19.39
C THR A 194 -16.58 -2.31 -19.89
N ASN A 195 -16.55 -2.73 -21.15
CA ASN A 195 -15.29 -3.13 -21.79
C ASN A 195 -14.22 -2.02 -21.74
N ASP A 196 -14.62 -0.75 -21.81
CA ASP A 196 -13.71 0.39 -21.69
C ASP A 196 -13.15 0.53 -20.27
N ASP A 197 -13.97 0.29 -19.25
CA ASP A 197 -13.52 0.29 -17.85
C ASP A 197 -12.47 -0.82 -17.61
N LEU A 198 -12.76 -2.02 -18.11
CA LEU A 198 -11.85 -3.16 -18.02
C LEU A 198 -10.56 -2.93 -18.82
N ALA A 199 -10.66 -2.32 -19.99
CA ALA A 199 -9.49 -1.97 -20.80
C ALA A 199 -8.57 -0.99 -20.09
N LYS A 200 -9.11 0.02 -19.39
CA LYS A 200 -8.34 0.96 -18.57
C LYS A 200 -7.64 0.26 -17.41
N MET A 201 -8.34 -0.62 -16.68
CA MET A 201 -7.74 -1.41 -15.61
C MET A 201 -6.59 -2.30 -16.13
N CYS A 202 -6.81 -2.98 -17.24
CA CYS A 202 -5.80 -3.82 -17.90
C CYS A 202 -4.58 -3.00 -18.36
N GLU A 203 -4.78 -1.78 -18.83
CA GLU A 203 -3.69 -0.89 -19.22
C GLU A 203 -2.86 -0.47 -18.00
N SER A 204 -3.50 -0.08 -16.89
CA SER A 204 -2.83 0.23 -15.63
C SER A 204 -2.04 -0.99 -15.10
N GLU A 205 -2.64 -2.19 -15.14
CA GLU A 205 -1.96 -3.43 -14.76
C GLU A 205 -0.72 -3.70 -15.63
N LYS A 206 -0.83 -3.54 -16.96
CA LYS A 206 0.31 -3.71 -17.89
C LYS A 206 1.47 -2.76 -17.57
N LYS A 207 1.18 -1.49 -17.26
CA LYS A 207 2.19 -0.51 -16.85
C LYS A 207 2.94 -0.97 -15.60
N ILE A 208 2.19 -1.43 -14.58
CA ILE A 208 2.74 -1.91 -13.31
C ILE A 208 3.60 -3.16 -13.52
N ILE A 209 3.12 -4.12 -14.32
CA ILE A 209 3.87 -5.35 -14.62
C ILE A 209 5.16 -5.02 -15.37
N ALA A 210 5.09 -4.16 -16.40
CA ALA A 210 6.27 -3.77 -17.18
C ALA A 210 7.31 -3.07 -16.30
N PHE A 211 6.88 -2.14 -15.46
CA PHE A 211 7.74 -1.47 -14.48
C PHE A 211 8.39 -2.47 -13.51
N SER A 212 7.59 -3.36 -12.93
CA SER A 212 8.08 -4.35 -11.97
C SER A 212 9.06 -5.33 -12.59
N MET A 213 8.82 -5.77 -13.83
CA MET A 213 9.75 -6.64 -14.56
C MET A 213 11.07 -5.95 -14.89
N HIS A 214 11.01 -4.68 -15.33
CA HIS A 214 12.22 -3.90 -15.59
C HIS A 214 13.06 -3.78 -14.33
N ALA A 215 12.44 -3.37 -13.22
CA ALA A 215 13.09 -3.23 -11.92
C ALA A 215 13.72 -4.54 -11.44
N PHE A 216 13.02 -5.66 -11.61
CA PHE A 216 13.57 -6.98 -11.28
C PHE A 216 14.84 -7.30 -12.08
N ILE A 217 14.79 -7.11 -13.40
CA ILE A 217 15.92 -7.42 -14.28
C ILE A 217 17.15 -6.58 -13.88
N GLU A 218 16.95 -5.28 -13.64
CA GLU A 218 18.05 -4.39 -13.27
C GLU A 218 18.62 -4.72 -11.88
N LYS A 219 17.78 -4.96 -10.88
CA LYS A 219 18.24 -5.40 -9.54
C LYS A 219 18.96 -6.75 -9.60
N LYS A 220 18.41 -7.71 -10.36
CA LYS A 220 19.03 -9.01 -10.53
C LYS A 220 20.43 -8.90 -11.14
N LYS A 221 20.61 -8.10 -12.18
CA LYS A 221 21.93 -7.85 -12.78
C LYS A 221 22.91 -7.25 -11.79
N LYS A 222 22.46 -6.23 -11.00
CA LYS A 222 23.30 -5.61 -9.96
C LYS A 222 23.73 -6.63 -8.91
N LEU A 223 22.78 -7.44 -8.41
CA LEU A 223 23.06 -8.47 -7.41
C LEU A 223 24.00 -9.56 -7.95
N GLU A 224 23.74 -10.08 -9.14
CA GLU A 224 24.62 -11.08 -9.80
C GLU A 224 26.03 -10.53 -10.02
N HIS A 225 26.16 -9.24 -10.32
CA HIS A 225 27.47 -8.59 -10.43
C HIS A 225 28.19 -8.53 -9.07
N ALA A 226 27.51 -8.13 -8.03
CA ALA A 226 28.09 -8.05 -6.67
C ALA A 226 28.49 -9.43 -6.13
N LEU A 227 27.71 -10.47 -6.43
CA LEU A 227 27.99 -11.85 -6.01
C LEU A 227 29.19 -12.50 -6.72
N LYS A 228 29.81 -11.86 -7.72
CA LYS A 228 31.06 -12.32 -8.30
C LYS A 228 32.26 -12.14 -7.38
N THR A 229 32.18 -11.20 -6.45
CA THR A 229 33.27 -10.80 -5.57
C THR A 229 32.92 -10.89 -4.07
N SER A 230 31.66 -11.19 -3.74
CA SER A 230 31.17 -11.25 -2.38
C SER A 230 30.12 -12.34 -2.19
N SER A 231 29.78 -12.70 -0.95
CA SER A 231 28.64 -13.56 -0.63
C SER A 231 27.40 -12.75 -0.25
N MET A 232 26.21 -13.37 -0.24
CA MET A 232 24.97 -12.72 0.22
C MET A 232 25.10 -12.24 1.67
N GLU A 233 25.70 -13.06 2.54
CA GLU A 233 25.90 -12.74 3.95
C GLU A 233 26.80 -11.52 4.11
N THR A 234 27.89 -11.44 3.33
CA THR A 234 28.80 -10.29 3.36
C THR A 234 28.10 -9.02 2.87
N LEU A 235 27.40 -9.09 1.74
CA LEU A 235 26.67 -7.95 1.19
C LEU A 235 25.59 -7.44 2.17
N TYR A 236 24.88 -8.37 2.81
CA TYR A 236 23.89 -8.02 3.82
C TYR A 236 24.55 -7.36 5.05
N ALA A 237 25.63 -7.94 5.56
CA ALA A 237 26.34 -7.41 6.73
C ALA A 237 26.91 -6.00 6.46
N GLU A 238 27.54 -5.79 5.30
CA GLU A 238 28.06 -4.47 4.89
C GLU A 238 26.94 -3.44 4.81
N ARG A 239 25.80 -3.83 4.22
CA ARG A 239 24.64 -2.98 4.10
C ARG A 239 24.06 -2.59 5.46
N MET A 240 23.88 -3.55 6.37
CA MET A 240 23.35 -3.29 7.70
C MET A 240 24.28 -2.44 8.57
N GLN A 241 25.60 -2.50 8.34
CA GLN A 241 26.57 -1.62 9.01
C GLN A 241 26.48 -0.16 8.53
N SER A 242 26.00 0.07 7.31
CA SER A 242 25.91 1.41 6.71
C SER A 242 24.60 2.13 7.00
N TYR A 243 23.60 1.43 7.53
CA TYR A 243 22.28 1.99 7.80
C TYR A 243 21.90 1.91 9.26
N HIS A 244 21.65 3.05 9.85
CA HIS A 244 21.13 3.18 11.21
C HIS A 244 19.91 4.11 11.17
N VAL A 245 18.82 3.63 11.70
CA VAL A 245 17.61 4.45 11.93
C VAL A 245 17.82 5.21 13.23
N ASP A 246 17.61 6.51 13.21
CA ASP A 246 17.57 7.30 14.42
C ASP A 246 16.45 6.82 15.35
N ASP A 247 16.66 7.00 16.66
CA ASP A 247 15.66 6.59 17.64
C ASP A 247 14.38 7.44 17.51
N LEU A 248 13.38 6.86 16.85
CA LEU A 248 12.06 7.48 16.67
C LEU A 248 11.24 7.51 17.98
N SER A 249 11.76 6.90 19.06
CA SER A 249 11.03 6.73 20.33
C SER A 249 10.66 8.06 21.00
N LYS A 250 11.38 9.14 20.72
CA LYS A 250 11.12 10.45 21.33
C LYS A 250 9.89 11.14 20.77
N ASP A 251 9.59 10.94 19.48
CA ASP A 251 8.45 11.57 18.81
C ASP A 251 7.19 10.69 18.81
N THR A 252 7.38 9.38 18.98
CA THR A 252 6.26 8.41 18.97
C THR A 252 5.70 8.13 20.37
N SER A 253 6.41 8.44 21.45
CA SER A 253 5.95 8.20 22.82
C SER A 253 4.69 9.00 23.18
N GLU A 254 4.48 10.18 22.60
CA GLU A 254 3.25 10.97 22.78
C GLU A 254 2.09 10.43 21.93
N ILE A 255 2.37 9.71 20.84
CA ILE A 255 1.37 9.20 19.89
C ILE A 255 0.74 7.90 20.41
N TYR A 256 1.50 7.09 21.15
CA TYR A 256 1.10 5.72 21.53
C TYR A 256 0.47 5.56 22.92
N ASP A 257 0.22 6.63 23.66
CA ASP A 257 -0.59 6.54 24.89
C ASP A 257 -2.08 6.26 24.59
N SER A 258 -2.46 6.27 23.31
CA SER A 258 -3.76 5.79 22.83
C SER A 258 -3.93 4.26 22.85
N SER A 259 -2.90 3.49 23.21
CA SER A 259 -2.97 2.02 23.38
C SER A 259 -3.99 1.55 24.44
N ILE A 260 -4.58 2.47 25.19
CA ILE A 260 -5.65 2.20 26.16
C ILE A 260 -7.00 1.92 25.49
N VAL A 261 -7.20 2.34 24.24
CA VAL A 261 -8.50 2.18 23.54
C VAL A 261 -8.74 0.74 23.03
N PHE A 262 -7.68 -0.08 22.90
CA PHE A 262 -7.77 -1.39 22.28
C PHE A 262 -8.34 -2.50 23.17
N LYS A 263 -8.27 -2.38 24.49
CA LYS A 263 -8.71 -3.47 25.37
C LYS A 263 -10.22 -3.70 25.40
N ASP A 264 -11.02 -2.71 25.03
CA ASP A 264 -12.47 -2.77 25.22
C ASP A 264 -13.31 -2.97 23.94
N LYS A 265 -12.67 -3.08 22.76
CA LYS A 265 -13.40 -3.17 21.47
C LYS A 265 -13.14 -4.41 20.63
N ILE A 266 -12.45 -5.42 21.13
CA ILE A 266 -12.46 -6.73 20.49
C ILE A 266 -13.79 -7.39 20.80
N VAL A 267 -14.82 -7.03 20.05
CA VAL A 267 -16.06 -7.82 20.01
C VAL A 267 -15.75 -9.02 19.13
N PRO A 268 -15.73 -10.26 19.67
CA PRO A 268 -15.56 -11.43 18.84
C PRO A 268 -16.71 -11.47 17.85
N LEU A 269 -16.38 -11.48 16.55
CA LEU A 269 -17.38 -11.65 15.49
C LEU A 269 -18.16 -12.94 15.75
N PRO A 270 -19.51 -12.86 15.81
CA PRO A 270 -20.32 -14.06 16.02
C PRO A 270 -20.07 -15.02 14.85
N ARG A 271 -19.68 -16.27 15.18
CA ARG A 271 -19.34 -17.34 14.21
C ARG A 271 -20.50 -17.75 13.29
N ASP A 272 -21.70 -17.32 13.61
CA ASP A 272 -22.97 -17.65 12.96
C ASP A 272 -23.32 -16.75 11.75
N LYS A 273 -22.49 -15.76 11.43
CA LYS A 273 -22.69 -14.87 10.24
C LYS A 273 -21.86 -15.25 9.01
N PHE A 274 -21.15 -16.36 9.04
CA PHE A 274 -20.49 -16.87 7.85
C PHE A 274 -21.40 -17.87 7.14
N PRO A 275 -21.96 -17.55 5.96
CA PRO A 275 -22.59 -18.60 5.18
C PRO A 275 -21.50 -19.60 4.80
N VAL A 276 -21.64 -20.83 5.29
CA VAL A 276 -20.89 -21.98 4.79
C VAL A 276 -21.38 -22.17 3.36
N ILE A 277 -20.51 -21.95 2.37
CA ILE A 277 -20.73 -22.34 0.98
C ILE A 277 -20.41 -23.82 0.85
#